data_513861632c598a2d099d8a96ab0883d3
#
_entry.id   513861632c598a2d099d8a96ab0883d3
#
_cell.length_a   1.000
_cell.length_b   1.000
_cell.length_c   1.000
_cell.angle_alpha   90.00
_cell.angle_beta   90.00
_cell.angle_gamma   90.00
#
_symmetry.space_group_name_H-M   'P 1'
#
loop_
_entity.id
_entity.type
_entity.pdbx_description
1 polymer ?
#
loop_
_entity_poly.entity_id
_entity_poly.type
_entity_poly.pdbx_seq_one_letter_code
_entity_poly.pdbx_strand_id
1 'polypeptide(L)'
;KVSQYIPAFKNTKVINLDFQDYVVKPKREITIRDLLTHTSGLTYSWAGEGPVNQIYRKYNIRPYYFGALDAELNKFPGNTCQFAAAAAAAPLLHNPGEKWSYGINMDILGCIVEVVSKMTFAEYLQKNIFDPLNLKSIGFSVNPNDKDSFTTLYTSGAFSRDGEVVAPSGLNQAELMFSKELRAIDTFDQSPYLANSSQLFDGGSGLVSNIDDYSKFAEMLLNGGVLNGVRILSKASVELMAKNHLSDAILSDGAAFGLKGVGM
;
A
#
# COMPACT_ATOMS: atom_id res chain seq x y z
N LYS A 1 13.21 11.57 -10.72
CA LYS A 1 13.28 10.12 -10.83
C LYS A 1 13.36 9.49 -9.44
N VAL A 2 12.78 8.32 -9.25
CA VAL A 2 12.84 7.58 -7.98
C VAL A 2 14.28 7.24 -7.61
N SER A 3 15.09 6.87 -8.59
CA SER A 3 16.51 6.52 -8.40
C SER A 3 17.39 7.64 -7.81
N GLN A 4 16.92 8.87 -7.83
CA GLN A 4 17.62 10.00 -7.19
C GLN A 4 17.49 9.97 -5.66
N TYR A 5 16.46 9.35 -5.15
CA TYR A 5 16.17 9.20 -3.72
C TYR A 5 16.48 7.78 -3.22
N ILE A 6 16.20 6.77 -4.03
CA ILE A 6 16.42 5.36 -3.73
C ILE A 6 17.29 4.76 -4.85
N PRO A 7 18.61 4.75 -4.71
CA PRO A 7 19.55 4.36 -5.79
C PRO A 7 19.31 2.96 -6.35
N ALA A 8 18.74 2.05 -5.56
CA ALA A 8 18.40 0.68 -6.00
C ALA A 8 17.49 0.67 -7.24
N PHE A 9 16.62 1.67 -7.42
CA PHE A 9 15.74 1.79 -8.59
C PHE A 9 16.46 2.19 -9.90
N LYS A 10 17.75 2.45 -9.86
CA LYS A 10 18.53 2.79 -11.06
C LYS A 10 18.58 1.64 -12.09
N ASN A 11 18.61 0.42 -11.58
CA ASN A 11 18.85 -0.79 -12.37
C ASN A 11 17.65 -1.73 -12.45
N THR A 12 16.45 -1.21 -12.18
CA THR A 12 15.21 -1.98 -12.34
C THR A 12 15.10 -2.57 -13.74
N LYS A 13 14.47 -3.74 -13.83
CA LYS A 13 14.18 -4.45 -15.06
C LYS A 13 12.68 -4.52 -15.28
N VAL A 14 12.26 -4.84 -16.49
CA VAL A 14 10.87 -5.14 -16.85
C VAL A 14 10.79 -6.57 -17.32
N ILE A 15 9.77 -7.32 -16.90
CA ILE A 15 9.54 -8.65 -17.43
C ILE A 15 9.12 -8.56 -18.89
N ASN A 16 9.67 -9.43 -19.73
CA ASN A 16 9.22 -9.58 -21.12
C ASN A 16 8.23 -10.74 -21.18
N LEU A 17 6.94 -10.43 -21.37
CA LEU A 17 5.87 -11.44 -21.38
C LEU A 17 5.94 -12.40 -22.56
N ASP A 18 6.64 -12.03 -23.63
CA ASP A 18 6.86 -12.90 -24.79
C ASP A 18 7.86 -14.05 -24.46
N PHE A 19 8.69 -13.83 -23.44
CA PHE A 19 9.65 -14.82 -22.93
C PHE A 19 9.61 -14.75 -21.40
N GLN A 20 8.84 -15.63 -20.75
CA GLN A 20 8.52 -15.56 -19.30
C GLN A 20 9.73 -15.44 -18.35
N ASP A 21 10.90 -15.93 -18.75
CA ASP A 21 12.13 -15.88 -17.96
C ASP A 21 13.06 -14.72 -18.36
N TYR A 22 12.63 -13.85 -19.26
CA TYR A 22 13.48 -12.80 -19.79
C TYR A 22 13.11 -11.43 -19.23
N VAL A 23 14.13 -10.73 -18.73
CA VAL A 23 13.99 -9.36 -18.19
C VAL A 23 14.80 -8.39 -19.05
N VAL A 24 14.18 -7.27 -19.39
CA VAL A 24 14.77 -6.24 -20.23
C VAL A 24 14.93 -4.93 -19.47
N LYS A 25 15.77 -4.04 -19.99
CA LYS A 25 15.87 -2.68 -19.46
C LYS A 25 14.57 -1.91 -19.76
N PRO A 26 14.01 -1.17 -18.79
CA PRO A 26 12.82 -0.33 -19.04
C PRO A 26 13.17 0.78 -20.03
N LYS A 27 12.16 1.22 -20.80
CA LYS A 27 12.29 2.34 -21.76
C LYS A 27 12.72 3.64 -21.07
N ARG A 28 12.34 3.82 -19.81
CA ARG A 28 12.76 4.92 -18.94
C ARG A 28 12.75 4.50 -17.47
N GLU A 29 13.38 5.30 -16.64
CA GLU A 29 13.33 5.11 -15.19
C GLU A 29 11.96 5.53 -14.63
N ILE A 30 11.57 4.93 -13.49
CA ILE A 30 10.36 5.29 -12.73
C ILE A 30 10.47 6.74 -12.23
N THR A 31 9.39 7.48 -12.37
CA THR A 31 9.24 8.82 -11.80
C THR A 31 8.36 8.79 -10.54
N ILE A 32 8.39 9.86 -9.73
CA ILE A 32 7.48 10.03 -8.58
C ILE A 32 6.01 10.05 -9.07
N ARG A 33 5.74 10.63 -10.23
CA ARG A 33 4.39 10.62 -10.83
C ARG A 33 3.92 9.18 -11.09
N ASP A 34 4.78 8.31 -11.62
CA ASP A 34 4.39 6.91 -11.87
C ASP A 34 4.02 6.17 -10.59
N LEU A 35 4.68 6.49 -9.46
CA LEU A 35 4.28 5.95 -8.15
C LEU A 35 2.92 6.50 -7.72
N LEU A 36 2.71 7.81 -7.77
CA LEU A 36 1.46 8.46 -7.37
C LEU A 36 0.25 8.00 -8.20
N THR A 37 0.46 7.58 -9.44
CA THR A 37 -0.60 7.17 -10.37
C THR A 37 -0.68 5.66 -10.59
N HIS A 38 0.07 4.85 -9.82
CA HIS A 38 0.14 3.40 -10.00
C HIS A 38 0.51 2.97 -11.44
N THR A 39 1.36 3.74 -12.12
CA THR A 39 1.83 3.42 -13.49
C THR A 39 3.30 3.03 -13.52
N SER A 40 3.91 2.75 -12.39
CA SER A 40 5.34 2.40 -12.28
C SER A 40 5.68 1.00 -12.82
N GLY A 41 4.71 0.06 -12.85
CA GLY A 41 4.92 -1.36 -13.10
C GLY A 41 5.20 -2.19 -11.84
N LEU A 42 5.22 -1.57 -10.65
CA LEU A 42 5.24 -2.28 -9.37
C LEU A 42 3.87 -2.92 -9.10
N THR A 43 3.84 -4.02 -8.33
CA THR A 43 2.63 -4.79 -8.02
C THR A 43 2.58 -5.18 -6.54
N TYR A 44 1.57 -5.94 -6.16
CA TYR A 44 1.52 -6.67 -4.89
C TYR A 44 1.74 -8.17 -5.10
N SER A 45 2.23 -8.87 -4.09
CA SER A 45 2.42 -10.33 -4.11
C SER A 45 1.14 -11.09 -4.45
N TRP A 46 -0.02 -10.59 -3.99
CA TRP A 46 -1.35 -11.18 -4.17
C TRP A 46 -2.10 -10.72 -5.44
N ALA A 47 -1.60 -9.69 -6.14
CA ALA A 47 -2.33 -9.09 -7.27
C ALA A 47 -2.23 -9.89 -8.58
N GLY A 48 -1.93 -11.17 -8.50
CA GLY A 48 -1.86 -12.09 -9.63
C GLY A 48 -0.96 -13.29 -9.37
N GLU A 49 -0.93 -14.21 -10.35
CA GLU A 49 -0.13 -15.45 -10.31
C GLU A 49 1.07 -15.42 -11.26
N GLY A 50 1.35 -14.27 -11.84
CA GLY A 50 2.47 -14.10 -12.75
C GLY A 50 3.84 -14.26 -12.08
N PRO A 51 4.92 -14.38 -12.88
CA PRO A 51 6.27 -14.59 -12.35
C PRO A 51 6.75 -13.46 -11.44
N VAL A 52 6.32 -12.21 -11.66
CA VAL A 52 6.66 -11.08 -10.79
C VAL A 52 6.03 -11.24 -9.41
N ASN A 53 4.74 -11.64 -9.35
CA ASN A 53 4.04 -11.88 -8.09
C ASN A 53 4.69 -13.03 -7.31
N GLN A 54 5.13 -14.11 -8.01
CA GLN A 54 5.85 -15.22 -7.40
C GLN A 54 7.22 -14.77 -6.83
N ILE A 55 7.93 -13.86 -7.52
CA ILE A 55 9.17 -13.26 -7.01
C ILE A 55 8.87 -12.47 -5.72
N TYR A 56 7.81 -11.67 -5.69
CA TYR A 56 7.41 -10.92 -4.50
C TYR A 56 7.12 -11.86 -3.32
N ARG A 57 6.39 -12.96 -3.56
CA ARG A 57 6.14 -14.00 -2.53
C ARG A 57 7.44 -14.64 -2.05
N LYS A 58 8.29 -15.10 -2.97
CA LYS A 58 9.56 -15.77 -2.68
C LYS A 58 10.51 -14.94 -1.83
N TYR A 59 10.56 -13.62 -2.07
CA TYR A 59 11.47 -12.71 -1.37
C TYR A 59 10.76 -11.90 -0.28
N ASN A 60 9.52 -12.28 0.09
CA ASN A 60 8.72 -11.63 1.11
C ASN A 60 8.60 -10.10 0.91
N ILE A 61 8.42 -9.66 -0.34
CA ILE A 61 8.18 -8.26 -0.68
C ILE A 61 6.71 -7.95 -0.39
N ARG A 62 6.40 -7.76 0.90
CA ARG A 62 5.05 -7.53 1.44
C ARG A 62 5.13 -6.47 2.50
N PRO A 63 4.48 -5.32 2.33
CA PRO A 63 4.55 -4.24 3.31
C PRO A 63 3.60 -4.44 4.49
N TYR A 64 2.50 -5.15 4.29
CA TYR A 64 1.41 -5.21 5.25
C TYR A 64 1.12 -6.63 5.76
N TYR A 65 0.18 -6.69 6.67
CA TYR A 65 -0.19 -7.81 7.48
C TYR A 65 -1.73 -7.99 7.48
N PHE A 66 -2.20 -9.21 7.23
CA PHE A 66 -3.62 -9.52 7.24
C PHE A 66 -4.04 -10.25 8.54
N GLY A 67 -3.74 -9.65 9.69
CA GLY A 67 -4.21 -10.16 10.98
C GLY A 67 -3.64 -11.53 11.37
N ALA A 68 -4.35 -12.23 12.23
CA ALA A 68 -3.95 -13.53 12.78
C ALA A 68 -3.73 -14.64 11.74
N LEU A 69 -4.31 -14.48 10.55
CA LEU A 69 -4.13 -15.41 9.44
C LEU A 69 -2.70 -15.41 8.88
N ASP A 70 -1.94 -14.35 9.17
CA ASP A 70 -0.58 -14.15 8.69
C ASP A 70 0.50 -14.27 9.77
N ALA A 71 0.16 -14.73 10.97
CA ALA A 71 1.08 -14.83 12.10
C ALA A 71 2.37 -15.63 11.78
N GLU A 72 2.29 -16.57 10.84
CA GLU A 72 3.43 -17.37 10.37
C GLU A 72 4.12 -16.79 9.14
N LEU A 73 3.49 -15.87 8.41
CA LEU A 73 4.09 -15.18 7.28
C LEU A 73 4.73 -13.88 7.80
N ASN A 74 5.99 -13.95 8.02
CA ASN A 74 6.76 -12.83 8.51
C ASN A 74 6.55 -11.59 7.64
N LYS A 75 6.15 -10.48 8.27
CA LYS A 75 6.33 -9.14 7.75
C LYS A 75 7.76 -9.00 7.21
N PHE A 76 7.94 -8.18 6.19
CA PHE A 76 9.29 -7.86 5.71
C PHE A 76 10.18 -7.45 6.90
N PRO A 77 11.36 -8.08 7.09
CA PRO A 77 12.15 -7.95 8.32
C PRO A 77 12.97 -6.66 8.39
N GLY A 78 12.64 -5.62 7.63
CA GLY A 78 13.39 -4.39 7.54
C GLY A 78 12.55 -3.13 7.76
N ASN A 79 13.19 -1.98 7.62
CA ASN A 79 12.52 -0.68 7.63
C ASN A 79 11.95 -0.31 6.26
N THR A 80 11.23 0.82 6.19
CA THR A 80 10.56 1.31 4.98
C THR A 80 11.51 1.44 3.77
N CYS A 81 12.73 1.94 3.98
CA CYS A 81 13.68 2.09 2.87
C CYS A 81 14.40 0.79 2.49
N GLN A 82 14.57 -0.14 3.42
CA GLN A 82 15.06 -1.48 3.10
C GLN A 82 14.02 -2.27 2.30
N PHE A 83 12.72 -2.12 2.63
CA PHE A 83 11.63 -2.66 1.85
C PHE A 83 11.64 -2.10 0.42
N ALA A 84 11.75 -0.79 0.26
CA ALA A 84 11.82 -0.15 -1.04
C ALA A 84 13.02 -0.64 -1.88
N ALA A 85 14.17 -0.83 -1.25
CA ALA A 85 15.37 -1.37 -1.92
C ALA A 85 15.18 -2.83 -2.35
N ALA A 86 14.54 -3.67 -1.53
CA ALA A 86 14.21 -5.05 -1.87
C ALA A 86 13.21 -5.11 -3.04
N ALA A 87 12.20 -4.25 -3.03
CA ALA A 87 11.23 -4.15 -4.13
C ALA A 87 11.89 -3.77 -5.47
N ALA A 88 12.92 -2.92 -5.44
CA ALA A 88 13.66 -2.52 -6.63
C ALA A 88 14.45 -3.66 -7.29
N ALA A 89 14.72 -4.75 -6.58
CA ALA A 89 15.40 -5.92 -7.11
C ALA A 89 14.47 -6.82 -7.96
N ALA A 90 13.15 -6.72 -7.75
CA ALA A 90 12.17 -7.44 -8.55
C ALA A 90 11.92 -6.73 -9.90
N PRO A 91 11.61 -7.47 -10.97
CA PRO A 91 11.24 -6.85 -12.24
C PRO A 91 9.88 -6.17 -12.16
N LEU A 92 9.68 -5.15 -12.98
CA LEU A 92 8.40 -4.48 -13.17
C LEU A 92 7.49 -5.32 -14.09
N LEU A 93 6.18 -5.22 -13.91
CA LEU A 93 5.18 -5.87 -14.77
C LEU A 93 5.17 -5.30 -16.20
N HIS A 94 5.45 -4.01 -16.34
CA HIS A 94 5.44 -3.28 -17.62
C HIS A 94 6.36 -2.06 -17.52
N ASN A 95 6.63 -1.43 -18.65
CA ASN A 95 7.39 -0.18 -18.65
C ASN A 95 6.65 0.92 -17.87
N PRO A 96 7.39 1.75 -17.10
CA PRO A 96 6.80 2.87 -16.39
C PRO A 96 6.00 3.80 -17.31
N GLY A 97 4.74 4.09 -16.93
CA GLY A 97 3.84 4.96 -17.65
C GLY A 97 3.03 4.31 -18.77
N GLU A 98 3.22 3.02 -19.05
CA GLU A 98 2.48 2.36 -20.14
C GLU A 98 1.14 1.77 -19.70
N LYS A 99 1.05 1.25 -18.46
CA LYS A 99 -0.16 0.63 -17.92
C LYS A 99 -0.37 1.02 -16.47
N TRP A 100 -1.57 0.83 -15.99
CA TRP A 100 -1.91 0.93 -14.58
C TRP A 100 -1.78 -0.46 -13.91
N SER A 101 -1.11 -0.50 -12.76
CA SER A 101 -0.97 -1.72 -11.95
C SER A 101 -1.01 -1.36 -10.47
N TYR A 102 -2.05 -1.83 -9.78
CA TYR A 102 -2.12 -1.65 -8.34
C TYR A 102 -0.97 -2.36 -7.64
N GLY A 103 -0.31 -1.68 -6.71
CA GLY A 103 0.90 -2.22 -6.08
C GLY A 103 1.48 -1.31 -5.01
N ILE A 104 2.64 -1.70 -4.52
CA ILE A 104 3.41 -1.13 -3.41
C ILE A 104 3.93 0.30 -3.66
N ASN A 105 3.30 1.05 -4.54
CA ASN A 105 3.78 2.38 -4.95
C ASN A 105 3.82 3.38 -3.79
N MET A 106 2.80 3.36 -2.93
CA MET A 106 2.71 4.27 -1.78
C MET A 106 3.76 3.94 -0.71
N ASP A 107 4.12 2.67 -0.58
CA ASP A 107 5.19 2.23 0.31
C ASP A 107 6.56 2.78 -0.13
N ILE A 108 6.80 2.78 -1.45
CA ILE A 108 8.01 3.39 -2.02
C ILE A 108 8.03 4.91 -1.81
N LEU A 109 6.86 5.58 -1.89
CA LEU A 109 6.74 7.01 -1.56
C LEU A 109 7.03 7.27 -0.09
N GLY A 110 6.63 6.37 0.82
CA GLY A 110 6.99 6.46 2.24
C GLY A 110 8.51 6.56 2.45
N CYS A 111 9.29 5.71 1.78
CA CYS A 111 10.76 5.82 1.83
C CYS A 111 11.28 7.14 1.24
N ILE A 112 10.67 7.64 0.15
CA ILE A 112 11.09 8.95 -0.41
C ILE A 112 10.84 10.07 0.61
N VAL A 113 9.72 10.03 1.34
CA VAL A 113 9.46 10.97 2.44
C VAL A 113 10.54 10.89 3.50
N GLU A 114 10.94 9.69 3.93
CA GLU A 114 12.04 9.51 4.90
C GLU A 114 13.36 10.09 4.41
N VAL A 115 13.73 9.81 3.16
CA VAL A 115 14.98 10.32 2.57
C VAL A 115 15.01 11.85 2.50
N VAL A 116 13.90 12.46 2.13
CA VAL A 116 13.83 13.93 1.96
C VAL A 116 13.70 14.66 3.29
N SER A 117 12.89 14.14 4.20
CA SER A 117 12.63 14.78 5.51
C SER A 117 13.71 14.51 6.55
N LYS A 118 14.47 13.43 6.40
CA LYS A 118 15.41 12.90 7.41
C LYS A 118 14.69 12.45 8.70
N MET A 119 13.42 12.11 8.59
CA MET A 119 12.58 11.54 9.65
C MET A 119 12.10 10.17 9.20
N THR A 120 11.69 9.31 10.14
CA THR A 120 10.88 8.15 9.78
C THR A 120 9.53 8.60 9.19
N PHE A 121 8.90 7.76 8.40
CA PHE A 121 7.60 8.11 7.81
C PHE A 121 6.55 8.37 8.89
N ALA A 122 6.57 7.60 9.99
CA ALA A 122 5.70 7.82 11.14
C ALA A 122 5.93 9.19 11.80
N GLU A 123 7.19 9.55 12.09
CA GLU A 123 7.53 10.85 12.68
C GLU A 123 7.13 12.01 11.76
N TYR A 124 7.33 11.84 10.45
CA TYR A 124 6.93 12.86 9.50
C TYR A 124 5.43 13.11 9.49
N LEU A 125 4.61 12.05 9.47
CA LEU A 125 3.16 12.16 9.51
C LEU A 125 2.68 12.74 10.85
N GLN A 126 3.24 12.27 11.96
CA GLN A 126 2.92 12.77 13.29
C GLN A 126 3.12 14.29 13.37
N LYS A 127 4.33 14.75 13.04
CA LYS A 127 4.73 16.15 13.17
C LYS A 127 4.00 17.09 12.20
N ASN A 128 3.78 16.65 10.95
CA ASN A 128 3.33 17.55 9.88
C ASN A 128 1.84 17.44 9.57
N ILE A 129 1.17 16.38 10.04
CA ILE A 129 -0.25 16.16 9.77
C ILE A 129 -1.03 15.93 11.06
N PHE A 130 -0.64 14.91 11.87
CA PHE A 130 -1.47 14.47 12.98
C PHE A 130 -1.50 15.50 14.12
N ASP A 131 -0.35 15.98 14.56
CA ASP A 131 -0.28 17.00 15.63
C ASP A 131 -0.94 18.31 15.21
N PRO A 132 -0.64 18.90 14.02
CA PRO A 132 -1.28 20.14 13.61
C PRO A 132 -2.80 20.06 13.48
N LEU A 133 -3.34 18.90 13.07
CA LEU A 133 -4.79 18.68 12.97
C LEU A 133 -5.42 18.16 14.27
N ASN A 134 -4.62 17.98 15.35
CA ASN A 134 -5.06 17.40 16.62
C ASN A 134 -5.72 16.02 16.43
N LEU A 135 -5.11 15.15 15.61
CA LEU A 135 -5.52 13.77 15.43
C LEU A 135 -4.77 12.90 16.45
N LYS A 136 -5.49 12.32 17.40
CA LYS A 136 -4.87 11.64 18.56
C LYS A 136 -4.88 10.12 18.46
N SER A 137 -5.75 9.58 17.62
CA SER A 137 -5.98 8.14 17.49
C SER A 137 -5.56 7.59 16.13
N ILE A 138 -4.76 8.35 15.38
CA ILE A 138 -4.21 7.90 14.11
C ILE A 138 -2.72 7.59 14.23
N GLY A 139 -2.29 6.44 13.71
CA GLY A 139 -0.88 6.04 13.77
C GLY A 139 -0.64 4.64 13.22
N PHE A 140 0.61 4.18 13.31
CA PHE A 140 1.01 2.83 12.87
C PHE A 140 0.87 1.77 13.97
N SER A 141 0.30 2.13 15.11
CA SER A 141 0.03 1.21 16.22
C SER A 141 -1.21 1.63 16.98
N VAL A 142 -1.85 0.66 17.61
CA VAL A 142 -2.98 0.86 18.53
C VAL A 142 -2.44 0.99 19.95
N ASN A 143 -2.96 1.95 20.71
CA ASN A 143 -2.65 2.06 22.12
C ASN A 143 -3.22 0.83 22.87
N PRO A 144 -2.42 0.14 23.72
CA PRO A 144 -2.90 -1.00 24.50
C PRO A 144 -4.12 -0.70 25.40
N ASN A 145 -4.35 0.56 25.73
CA ASN A 145 -5.50 0.98 26.55
C ASN A 145 -6.80 1.17 25.75
N ASP A 146 -6.74 1.09 24.41
CA ASP A 146 -7.89 1.33 23.52
C ASP A 146 -8.68 0.05 23.21
N LYS A 147 -8.54 -1.00 24.02
CA LYS A 147 -9.17 -2.31 23.82
C LYS A 147 -10.69 -2.20 23.60
N ASP A 148 -11.37 -1.42 24.41
CA ASP A 148 -12.83 -1.31 24.37
C ASP A 148 -13.35 -0.54 23.14
N SER A 149 -12.49 0.21 22.47
CA SER A 149 -12.80 0.93 21.24
C SER A 149 -12.27 0.25 19.97
N PHE A 150 -11.51 -0.85 20.11
CA PHE A 150 -10.96 -1.56 18.97
C PHE A 150 -12.03 -2.36 18.24
N THR A 151 -12.17 -2.11 16.94
CA THR A 151 -13.16 -2.80 16.09
C THR A 151 -12.56 -4.09 15.54
N THR A 152 -13.19 -5.23 15.85
CA THR A 152 -12.81 -6.51 15.25
C THR A 152 -13.07 -6.50 13.74
N LEU A 153 -12.09 -6.89 12.95
CA LEU A 153 -12.24 -7.07 11.51
C LEU A 153 -12.73 -8.48 11.20
N TYR A 154 -13.77 -8.58 10.39
CA TYR A 154 -14.36 -9.84 9.95
C TYR A 154 -14.23 -10.01 8.45
N THR A 155 -14.13 -11.26 8.00
CA THR A 155 -14.28 -11.66 6.60
C THR A 155 -15.41 -12.64 6.43
N SER A 156 -16.05 -12.64 5.26
CA SER A 156 -16.99 -13.67 4.82
C SER A 156 -16.37 -14.49 3.69
N GLY A 157 -16.57 -15.80 3.71
CA GLY A 157 -16.12 -16.68 2.64
C GLY A 157 -14.61 -17.00 2.66
N ALA A 158 -14.09 -17.37 1.51
CA ALA A 158 -12.68 -17.67 1.31
C ALA A 158 -11.85 -16.39 1.29
N PHE A 159 -10.85 -16.33 2.14
CA PHE A 159 -9.84 -15.31 2.06
C PHE A 159 -8.62 -15.87 1.31
N SER A 160 -8.22 -15.23 0.21
CA SER A 160 -7.01 -15.61 -0.50
C SER A 160 -5.79 -15.03 0.19
N ARG A 161 -4.91 -15.90 0.63
CA ARG A 161 -3.59 -15.56 1.18
C ARG A 161 -2.56 -15.89 0.12
N ASP A 162 -1.94 -14.88 -0.48
CA ASP A 162 -0.88 -15.07 -1.49
C ASP A 162 -1.21 -16.02 -2.65
N GLY A 163 -2.47 -16.05 -3.07
CA GLY A 163 -2.96 -16.97 -4.08
C GLY A 163 -3.37 -18.34 -3.53
N GLU A 164 -3.11 -18.63 -2.26
CA GLU A 164 -3.69 -19.80 -1.60
C GLU A 164 -4.98 -19.42 -0.88
N VAL A 165 -6.05 -20.14 -1.19
CA VAL A 165 -7.33 -20.01 -0.48
C VAL A 165 -7.16 -20.66 0.88
N VAL A 166 -7.08 -19.86 1.93
CA VAL A 166 -7.10 -20.38 3.30
C VAL A 166 -8.51 -20.80 3.63
N ALA A 167 -8.78 -22.09 3.42
CA ALA A 167 -10.02 -22.71 3.86
C ALA A 167 -9.95 -22.97 5.37
N PRO A 168 -11.04 -22.75 6.13
CA PRO A 168 -11.18 -23.41 7.42
C PRO A 168 -11.11 -24.91 7.19
N SER A 169 -10.52 -25.63 8.14
CA SER A 169 -10.50 -27.08 8.10
C SER A 169 -11.91 -27.63 7.87
N GLY A 170 -12.13 -28.29 6.74
CA GLY A 170 -13.38 -28.98 6.42
C GLY A 170 -14.28 -28.37 5.36
N LEU A 171 -13.98 -27.17 4.82
CA LEU A 171 -14.76 -26.58 3.72
C LEU A 171 -13.97 -26.59 2.41
N ASN A 172 -14.65 -26.89 1.30
CA ASN A 172 -14.05 -26.75 -0.03
C ASN A 172 -14.16 -25.31 -0.55
N GLN A 173 -13.41 -24.99 -1.63
CA GLN A 173 -13.37 -23.63 -2.21
C GLN A 173 -14.74 -23.06 -2.59
N ALA A 174 -15.65 -23.90 -3.09
CA ALA A 174 -16.98 -23.45 -3.49
C ALA A 174 -17.84 -23.12 -2.26
N GLU A 175 -17.80 -23.95 -1.23
CA GLU A 175 -18.50 -23.70 0.04
C GLU A 175 -18.03 -22.42 0.70
N LEU A 176 -16.72 -22.09 0.59
CA LEU A 176 -16.13 -20.86 1.11
C LEU A 176 -16.58 -19.62 0.36
N MET A 177 -16.63 -19.67 -0.98
CA MET A 177 -17.08 -18.53 -1.79
C MET A 177 -18.54 -18.14 -1.51
N PHE A 178 -19.37 -19.11 -1.09
CA PHE A 178 -20.79 -18.89 -0.78
C PHE A 178 -21.11 -18.91 0.71
N SER A 179 -20.11 -19.08 1.57
CA SER A 179 -20.29 -19.01 3.02
C SER A 179 -20.75 -17.62 3.44
N LYS A 180 -21.85 -17.57 4.21
CA LYS A 180 -22.33 -16.36 4.87
C LYS A 180 -21.77 -16.23 6.30
N GLU A 181 -20.96 -17.18 6.72
CA GLU A 181 -20.36 -17.16 8.05
C GLU A 181 -19.27 -16.09 8.12
N LEU A 182 -19.40 -15.20 9.09
CA LEU A 182 -18.40 -14.18 9.39
C LEU A 182 -17.34 -14.74 10.33
N ARG A 183 -16.08 -14.53 10.00
CA ARG A 183 -14.93 -14.90 10.84
C ARG A 183 -14.09 -13.71 11.17
N ALA A 184 -13.72 -13.59 12.44
CA ALA A 184 -12.78 -12.58 12.89
C ALA A 184 -11.39 -12.89 12.31
N ILE A 185 -10.78 -11.90 11.66
CA ILE A 185 -9.43 -11.98 11.10
C ILE A 185 -8.45 -11.03 11.78
N ASP A 186 -8.95 -10.01 12.47
CA ASP A 186 -8.15 -9.13 13.33
C ASP A 186 -8.97 -8.78 14.58
N THR A 187 -8.50 -9.25 15.72
CA THR A 187 -9.06 -8.94 17.04
C THR A 187 -8.02 -8.16 17.84
N PHE A 188 -8.44 -7.41 18.86
CA PHE A 188 -7.50 -6.63 19.66
C PHE A 188 -6.29 -7.45 20.14
N ASP A 189 -6.53 -8.60 20.79
CA ASP A 189 -5.46 -9.40 21.41
C ASP A 189 -4.52 -10.07 20.39
N GLN A 190 -4.91 -10.12 19.12
CA GLN A 190 -4.16 -10.72 18.01
C GLN A 190 -3.74 -9.71 16.94
N SER A 191 -4.04 -8.43 17.16
CA SER A 191 -3.77 -7.40 16.18
C SER A 191 -2.27 -7.15 16.01
N PRO A 192 -1.78 -7.14 14.77
CA PRO A 192 -0.40 -6.79 14.47
C PRO A 192 -0.08 -5.34 14.82
N TYR A 193 -1.11 -4.51 14.96
CA TYR A 193 -0.97 -3.09 15.32
C TYR A 193 -0.71 -2.84 16.80
N LEU A 194 -0.84 -3.86 17.67
CA LEU A 194 -0.44 -3.77 19.09
C LEU A 194 1.07 -3.83 19.28
N ALA A 195 1.79 -4.48 18.37
CA ALA A 195 3.22 -4.67 18.49
C ALA A 195 3.98 -3.46 17.96
N ASN A 196 4.52 -2.66 18.82
CA ASN A 196 5.37 -1.50 18.52
C ASN A 196 6.73 -1.86 17.86
N SER A 197 6.88 -3.07 17.32
CA SER A 197 8.17 -3.61 16.86
C SER A 197 8.46 -3.38 15.37
N SER A 198 7.51 -2.85 14.62
CA SER A 198 7.72 -2.66 13.19
C SER A 198 8.41 -1.35 12.87
N GLN A 199 9.56 -1.44 12.24
CA GLN A 199 10.26 -0.31 11.62
C GLN A 199 9.80 -0.06 10.16
N LEU A 200 8.96 -0.93 9.62
CA LEU A 200 8.32 -0.75 8.33
C LEU A 200 7.01 0.02 8.50
N PHE A 201 7.04 1.29 8.14
CA PHE A 201 5.86 2.15 8.08
C PHE A 201 5.27 2.07 6.69
N ASP A 202 4.23 1.26 6.57
CA ASP A 202 3.56 0.95 5.32
C ASP A 202 2.78 2.16 4.81
N GLY A 203 3.12 2.64 3.62
CA GLY A 203 2.46 3.79 2.99
C GLY A 203 1.13 3.45 2.31
N GLY A 204 0.88 2.17 2.05
CA GLY A 204 -0.31 1.70 1.37
C GLY A 204 -1.47 1.33 2.28
N SER A 205 -1.21 0.90 3.53
CA SER A 205 -2.25 0.37 4.43
C SER A 205 -1.91 0.41 5.92
N GLY A 206 -0.79 0.97 6.32
CA GLY A 206 -0.23 0.80 7.67
C GLY A 206 -0.91 1.58 8.80
N LEU A 207 -1.79 2.54 8.50
CA LEU A 207 -2.40 3.38 9.52
C LEU A 207 -3.68 2.79 10.10
N VAL A 208 -3.83 2.91 11.41
CA VAL A 208 -5.07 2.72 12.15
C VAL A 208 -5.60 4.08 12.61
N SER A 209 -6.92 4.22 12.75
CA SER A 209 -7.55 5.46 13.17
C SER A 209 -8.95 5.19 13.74
N ASN A 210 -9.58 6.23 14.28
CA ASN A 210 -11.02 6.26 14.54
C ASN A 210 -11.74 7.17 13.52
N ILE A 211 -13.08 7.11 13.53
CA ILE A 211 -13.90 7.85 12.57
C ILE A 211 -13.77 9.37 12.78
N ASP A 212 -13.61 9.83 14.02
CA ASP A 212 -13.54 11.27 14.33
C ASP A 212 -12.25 11.89 13.77
N ASP A 213 -11.11 11.24 13.97
CA ASP A 213 -9.84 11.74 13.45
C ASP A 213 -9.77 11.62 11.93
N TYR A 214 -10.29 10.51 11.37
CA TYR A 214 -10.37 10.37 9.91
C TYR A 214 -11.29 11.42 9.29
N SER A 215 -12.42 11.75 9.92
CA SER A 215 -13.33 12.80 9.42
C SER A 215 -12.70 14.20 9.42
N LYS A 216 -11.90 14.53 10.43
CA LYS A 216 -11.12 15.79 10.46
C LYS A 216 -10.12 15.87 9.30
N PHE A 217 -9.42 14.75 9.00
CA PHE A 217 -8.52 14.70 7.85
C PHE A 217 -9.28 14.89 6.54
N ALA A 218 -10.42 14.23 6.37
CA ALA A 218 -11.26 14.38 5.19
C ALA A 218 -11.83 15.81 5.05
N GLU A 219 -12.25 16.43 6.15
CA GLU A 219 -12.72 17.82 6.19
C GLU A 219 -11.58 18.80 5.82
N MET A 220 -10.36 18.56 6.27
CA MET A 220 -9.20 19.36 5.88
C MET A 220 -9.03 19.36 4.36
N LEU A 221 -9.15 18.19 3.70
CA LEU A 221 -9.07 18.08 2.24
C LEU A 221 -10.27 18.80 1.57
N LEU A 222 -11.49 18.59 2.05
CA LEU A 222 -12.70 19.24 1.54
C LEU A 222 -12.58 20.77 1.56
N ASN A 223 -11.95 21.32 2.59
CA ASN A 223 -11.71 22.75 2.77
C ASN A 223 -10.44 23.25 2.03
N GLY A 224 -9.96 22.53 1.03
CA GLY A 224 -8.79 22.92 0.23
C GLY A 224 -7.49 22.98 1.03
N GLY A 225 -7.30 22.04 1.94
CA GLY A 225 -6.07 21.84 2.70
C GLY A 225 -5.99 22.58 4.03
N VAL A 226 -7.15 23.00 4.59
CA VAL A 226 -7.23 23.76 5.86
C VAL A 226 -8.26 23.15 6.79
N LEU A 227 -7.95 23.05 8.09
CA LEU A 227 -8.90 22.73 9.14
C LEU A 227 -8.65 23.66 10.35
N ASN A 228 -9.69 24.29 10.87
CA ASN A 228 -9.65 25.18 12.05
C ASN A 228 -8.52 26.24 11.98
N GLY A 229 -8.27 26.80 10.78
CA GLY A 229 -7.21 27.78 10.53
C GLY A 229 -5.82 27.19 10.32
N VAL A 230 -5.64 25.90 10.52
CA VAL A 230 -4.36 25.19 10.27
C VAL A 230 -4.30 24.72 8.82
N ARG A 231 -3.28 25.17 8.11
CA ARG A 231 -3.04 24.75 6.71
C ARG A 231 -2.02 23.62 6.63
N ILE A 232 -2.44 22.49 6.07
CA ILE A 232 -1.58 21.33 5.77
C ILE A 232 -1.14 21.35 4.31
N LEU A 233 -2.06 21.62 3.38
CA LEU A 233 -1.80 21.64 1.94
C LEU A 233 -2.26 22.98 1.33
N SER A 234 -1.61 23.36 0.23
CA SER A 234 -2.13 24.45 -0.59
C SER A 234 -3.43 24.02 -1.28
N LYS A 235 -4.33 24.98 -1.55
CA LYS A 235 -5.54 24.73 -2.33
C LYS A 235 -5.21 24.11 -3.69
N ALA A 236 -4.17 24.63 -4.35
CA ALA A 236 -3.70 24.11 -5.65
C ALA A 236 -3.23 22.65 -5.56
N SER A 237 -2.60 22.24 -4.43
CA SER A 237 -2.20 20.84 -4.22
C SER A 237 -3.42 19.93 -4.09
N VAL A 238 -4.44 20.33 -3.32
CA VAL A 238 -5.68 19.55 -3.19
C VAL A 238 -6.41 19.45 -4.53
N GLU A 239 -6.52 20.55 -5.27
CA GLU A 239 -7.11 20.56 -6.61
C GLU A 239 -6.33 19.66 -7.59
N LEU A 240 -4.99 19.64 -7.47
CA LEU A 240 -4.17 18.75 -8.28
C LEU A 240 -4.43 17.27 -7.92
N MET A 241 -4.49 16.94 -6.62
CA MET A 241 -4.77 15.57 -6.16
C MET A 241 -6.13 15.05 -6.65
N ALA A 242 -7.13 15.94 -6.78
CA ALA A 242 -8.47 15.59 -7.21
C ALA A 242 -8.65 15.49 -8.75
N LYS A 243 -7.61 15.73 -9.54
CA LYS A 243 -7.66 15.61 -10.99
C LYS A 243 -7.33 14.20 -11.45
N ASN A 244 -7.91 13.80 -12.60
CA ASN A 244 -7.45 12.61 -13.29
C ASN A 244 -6.02 12.83 -13.85
N HIS A 245 -5.13 11.90 -13.53
CA HIS A 245 -3.73 11.92 -13.96
C HIS A 245 -3.38 10.80 -14.96
N LEU A 246 -4.34 9.91 -15.26
CA LEU A 246 -4.14 8.83 -16.23
C LEU A 246 -4.45 9.31 -17.64
N SER A 247 -3.69 8.82 -18.61
CA SER A 247 -3.97 9.08 -20.03
C SER A 247 -5.19 8.29 -20.50
N ASP A 248 -5.87 8.78 -21.55
CA ASP A 248 -7.01 8.09 -22.16
C ASP A 248 -6.65 6.67 -22.62
N ALA A 249 -5.42 6.44 -23.07
CA ALA A 249 -4.95 5.12 -23.46
C ALA A 249 -4.93 4.14 -22.26
N ILE A 250 -4.50 4.59 -21.08
CA ILE A 250 -4.51 3.76 -19.87
C ILE A 250 -5.94 3.54 -19.37
N LEU A 251 -6.78 4.56 -19.44
CA LEU A 251 -8.20 4.46 -19.03
C LEU A 251 -8.98 3.51 -19.93
N SER A 252 -8.70 3.49 -21.22
CA SER A 252 -9.38 2.62 -22.20
C SER A 252 -8.95 1.15 -22.06
N ASP A 253 -7.75 0.88 -21.58
CA ASP A 253 -7.21 -0.47 -21.36
C ASP A 253 -7.79 -1.14 -20.08
N GLY A 254 -8.77 -0.50 -19.43
CA GLY A 254 -9.43 -1.05 -18.25
C GLY A 254 -8.61 -0.86 -16.96
N ALA A 255 -8.07 0.34 -16.75
CA ALA A 255 -7.41 0.70 -15.50
C ALA A 255 -8.25 0.31 -14.28
N ALA A 256 -7.59 -0.11 -13.21
CA ALA A 256 -8.18 -0.44 -11.91
C ALA A 256 -9.25 -1.56 -11.94
N PHE A 257 -8.80 -2.80 -11.83
CA PHE A 257 -9.67 -3.98 -11.65
C PHE A 257 -10.71 -4.20 -12.78
N GLY A 258 -10.44 -3.74 -14.00
CA GLY A 258 -11.38 -3.82 -15.12
C GLY A 258 -12.55 -2.82 -15.05
N LEU A 259 -12.53 -1.90 -14.10
CA LEU A 259 -13.54 -0.87 -13.95
C LEU A 259 -13.24 0.31 -14.90
N LYS A 260 -14.10 0.51 -15.90
CA LYS A 260 -14.01 1.68 -16.78
C LYS A 260 -14.32 2.96 -16.00
N GLY A 261 -13.51 3.99 -16.21
CA GLY A 261 -13.75 5.31 -15.64
C GLY A 261 -13.17 5.56 -14.25
N VAL A 262 -12.42 4.62 -13.69
CA VAL A 262 -11.64 4.87 -12.46
C VAL A 262 -10.34 5.54 -12.87
N GLY A 263 -10.24 6.84 -12.62
CA GLY A 263 -9.03 7.65 -12.76
C GLY A 263 -8.39 7.91 -11.38
N MET A 264 -7.11 8.17 -11.38
CA MET A 264 -6.36 8.63 -10.19
C MET A 264 -5.74 9.99 -10.48
#